data_d7c98e65664aa9091c658bb392288701
#
_entry.id   d7c98e65664aa9091c658bb392288701
#
_cell.length_a   1.000
_cell.length_b   1.000
_cell.length_c   1.000
_cell.angle_alpha   90.00
_cell.angle_beta   90.00
_cell.angle_gamma   90.00
#
_symmetry.space_group_name_H-M   'P 1'
#
loop_
_entity.id
_entity.type
_entity.pdbx_description
1 polymer ?
#
loop_
_entity_poly.entity_id
_entity_poly.type
_entity_poly.pdbx_seq_one_letter_code
_entity_poly.pdbx_strand_id
1 'polypeptide(L)'
;MEKLYEAQPYLTQFPATVESCTQGKKGWDILLNQTAFYPEGGGQPYDTGTLGGVPVLEVHQREGRVVHTCAAPLEAGSQVEGQIDWPRR
;
A
#
# COMPACT_ATOMS: atom_id res chain seq x y z
N MET A 1 -0.45 -10.52 7.02
CA MET A 1 -1.04 -9.42 6.22
C MET A 1 -2.08 -9.95 5.28
N GLU A 2 -3.25 -9.39 5.31
CA GLU A 2 -4.32 -9.75 4.39
C GLU A 2 -4.10 -9.10 3.04
N LYS A 3 -4.10 -9.91 1.98
CA LYS A 3 -3.89 -9.42 0.61
C LYS A 3 -5.22 -9.35 -0.12
N LEU A 4 -5.91 -8.21 0.03
CA LEU A 4 -7.25 -8.02 -0.52
C LEU A 4 -7.30 -8.12 -2.04
N TYR A 5 -6.21 -7.75 -2.72
CA TYR A 5 -6.15 -7.79 -4.18
C TYR A 5 -6.27 -9.22 -4.73
N GLU A 6 -5.99 -10.24 -3.94
CA GLU A 6 -6.14 -11.63 -4.36
C GLU A 6 -7.60 -12.06 -4.38
N ALA A 7 -8.37 -11.57 -3.41
CA ALA A 7 -9.79 -11.91 -3.29
C ALA A 7 -10.70 -10.94 -4.03
N GLN A 8 -10.30 -9.67 -4.11
CA GLN A 8 -11.11 -8.60 -4.70
C GLN A 8 -10.26 -7.74 -5.64
N PRO A 9 -9.95 -8.24 -6.84
CA PRO A 9 -9.02 -7.55 -7.74
C PRO A 9 -9.51 -6.20 -8.28
N TYR A 10 -10.80 -5.91 -8.13
CA TYR A 10 -11.36 -4.62 -8.59
C TYR A 10 -11.63 -3.64 -7.46
N LEU A 11 -11.17 -3.96 -6.25
CA LEU A 11 -11.36 -3.08 -5.11
C LEU A 11 -10.49 -1.83 -5.26
N THR A 12 -11.13 -0.65 -5.18
CA THR A 12 -10.42 0.62 -5.35
C THR A 12 -10.23 1.38 -4.04
N GLN A 13 -11.01 1.02 -3.01
CA GLN A 13 -10.92 1.64 -1.69
C GLN A 13 -10.99 0.56 -0.63
N PHE A 14 -10.22 0.72 0.44
CA PHE A 14 -10.25 -0.24 1.53
C PHE A 14 -9.77 0.42 2.82
N PRO A 15 -10.31 0.01 3.98
CA PRO A 15 -9.80 0.47 5.26
C PRO A 15 -8.57 -0.35 5.66
N ALA A 16 -7.66 0.25 6.40
CA ALA A 16 -6.49 -0.46 6.90
C ALA A 16 -5.97 0.21 8.15
N THR A 17 -5.22 -0.56 8.94
CA THR A 17 -4.52 -0.04 10.12
C THR A 17 -3.01 -0.09 9.83
N VAL A 18 -2.33 1.00 10.11
CA VAL A 18 -0.89 1.09 9.94
C VAL A 18 -0.22 0.26 11.03
N GLU A 19 0.52 -0.78 10.64
CA GLU A 19 1.24 -1.62 11.59
C GLU A 19 2.61 -1.07 11.90
N SER A 20 3.29 -0.51 10.90
CA SER A 20 4.59 0.11 11.09
C SER A 20 4.85 1.17 10.03
N CYS A 21 5.74 2.09 10.37
CA CYS A 21 6.15 3.17 9.48
C CYS A 21 7.63 3.40 9.70
N THR A 22 8.44 3.18 8.66
CA THR A 22 9.89 3.30 8.75
C THR A 22 10.39 4.20 7.63
N GLN A 23 11.27 5.13 7.96
CA GLN A 23 11.86 6.00 6.95
C GLN A 23 12.78 5.19 6.03
N GLY A 24 12.50 5.28 4.72
CA GLY A 24 13.29 4.62 3.70
C GLY A 24 14.05 5.62 2.84
N LYS A 25 14.67 5.13 1.77
CA LYS A 25 15.47 5.98 0.87
C LYS A 25 14.62 6.87 -0.01
N LYS A 26 13.43 6.40 -0.39
CA LYS A 26 12.54 7.11 -1.31
C LYS A 26 11.37 7.79 -0.60
N GLY A 27 11.18 7.50 0.67
CA GLY A 27 10.05 8.01 1.43
C GLY A 27 9.87 7.19 2.68
N TRP A 28 8.63 6.84 2.99
CA TRP A 28 8.29 6.13 4.21
C TRP A 28 7.71 4.77 3.87
N ASP A 29 8.32 3.71 4.37
CA ASP A 29 7.86 2.33 4.16
C ASP A 29 6.76 2.02 5.16
N ILE A 30 5.55 1.81 4.66
CA ILE A 30 4.36 1.60 5.48
C ILE A 30 3.90 0.16 5.35
N LEU A 31 3.71 -0.51 6.49
CA LEU A 31 3.10 -1.83 6.55
C LEU A 31 1.69 -1.70 7.10
N LEU A 32 0.74 -2.38 6.46
CA LEU A 32 -0.66 -2.36 6.84
C LEU A 32 -1.11 -3.76 7.27
N ASN A 33 -2.21 -3.83 8.03
CA ASN A 33 -2.80 -5.11 8.39
C ASN A 33 -3.44 -5.82 7.19
N GLN A 34 -3.87 -5.04 6.20
CA GLN A 34 -4.44 -5.56 4.96
C GLN A 34 -4.21 -4.56 3.84
N THR A 35 -4.17 -5.02 2.60
CA THR A 35 -3.96 -4.12 1.46
C THR A 35 -4.63 -4.64 0.20
N ALA A 36 -5.14 -3.72 -0.60
CA ALA A 36 -5.62 -4.00 -1.95
C ALA A 36 -4.63 -3.49 -3.01
N PHE A 37 -3.53 -2.87 -2.60
CA PHE A 37 -2.48 -2.45 -3.53
C PHE A 37 -1.72 -3.65 -4.06
N TYR A 38 -1.69 -3.80 -5.38
CA TYR A 38 -0.96 -4.89 -6.03
C TYR A 38 0.53 -4.55 -6.07
N PRO A 39 1.40 -5.40 -5.52
CA PRO A 39 2.83 -5.10 -5.51
C PRO A 39 3.49 -5.36 -6.85
N GLU A 40 4.62 -4.70 -7.07
CA GLU A 40 5.46 -4.96 -8.22
C GLU A 40 5.94 -6.40 -8.24
N GLY A 41 5.91 -7.03 -9.41
CA GLY A 41 6.41 -8.39 -9.55
C GLY A 41 6.06 -8.99 -10.90
N GLY A 42 6.86 -9.95 -11.36
CA GLY A 42 6.57 -10.73 -12.55
C GLY A 42 6.37 -9.91 -13.82
N GLY A 43 6.97 -8.73 -13.93
CA GLY A 43 6.81 -7.87 -15.09
C GLY A 43 5.57 -6.99 -15.04
N GLN A 44 4.77 -7.09 -13.99
CA GLN A 44 3.59 -6.25 -13.83
C GLN A 44 3.93 -5.00 -13.02
N PRO A 45 3.38 -3.84 -13.40
CA PRO A 45 3.58 -2.63 -12.62
C PRO A 45 2.80 -2.71 -11.30
N TYR A 46 3.31 -2.00 -10.30
CA TYR A 46 2.62 -1.88 -9.02
C TYR A 46 1.47 -0.86 -9.13
N ASP A 47 0.49 -1.00 -8.23
CA ASP A 47 -0.57 -0.01 -8.11
C ASP A 47 -0.04 1.23 -7.40
N THR A 48 -0.60 2.38 -7.76
CA THR A 48 -0.35 3.62 -7.04
C THR A 48 -1.69 4.18 -6.55
N GLY A 49 -1.62 5.19 -5.70
CA GLY A 49 -2.81 5.81 -5.13
C GLY A 49 -2.45 6.58 -3.88
N THR A 50 -3.31 6.52 -2.87
CA THR A 50 -3.09 7.22 -1.61
C THR A 50 -3.40 6.32 -0.43
N LEU A 51 -2.73 6.61 0.70
CA LEU A 51 -3.03 6.02 2.00
C LEU A 51 -3.24 7.17 2.98
N GLY A 52 -4.46 7.29 3.51
CA GLY A 52 -4.78 8.39 4.41
C GLY A 52 -4.53 9.76 3.81
N GLY A 53 -4.70 9.89 2.48
CA GLY A 53 -4.44 11.13 1.77
C GLY A 53 -2.98 11.34 1.37
N VAL A 54 -2.09 10.41 1.73
CA VAL A 54 -0.66 10.50 1.39
C VAL A 54 -0.39 9.72 0.10
N PRO A 55 0.29 10.33 -0.89
CA PRO A 55 0.59 9.61 -2.12
C PRO A 55 1.46 8.37 -1.90
N VAL A 56 1.09 7.28 -2.55
CA VAL A 56 1.86 6.04 -2.56
C VAL A 56 2.77 6.08 -3.79
N LEU A 57 4.09 6.05 -3.56
CA LEU A 57 5.08 6.17 -4.62
C LEU A 57 5.43 4.84 -5.25
N GLU A 58 5.52 3.79 -4.43
CA GLU A 58 5.83 2.45 -4.88
C GLU A 58 5.12 1.43 -4.00
N VAL A 59 4.85 0.26 -4.55
CA VAL A 59 4.33 -0.88 -3.79
C VAL A 59 5.16 -2.09 -4.20
N HIS A 60 5.80 -2.75 -3.23
CA HIS A 60 6.61 -3.93 -3.51
C HIS A 60 6.43 -4.96 -2.41
N GLN A 61 6.82 -6.20 -2.69
CA GLN A 61 6.69 -7.29 -1.75
C GLN A 61 8.05 -7.65 -1.16
N ARG A 62 8.09 -7.81 0.16
CA ARG A 62 9.31 -8.17 0.87
C ARG A 62 8.94 -9.18 1.96
N GLU A 63 9.56 -10.35 1.91
CA GLU A 63 9.33 -11.42 2.91
C GLU A 63 7.86 -11.74 3.11
N GLY A 64 7.09 -11.80 2.01
CA GLY A 64 5.67 -12.11 2.07
C GLY A 64 4.78 -10.96 2.50
N ARG A 65 5.34 -9.77 2.75
CA ARG A 65 4.58 -8.58 3.13
C ARG A 65 4.62 -7.54 2.02
N VAL A 66 3.52 -6.82 1.89
CA VAL A 66 3.43 -5.73 0.91
C VAL A 66 3.86 -4.44 1.59
N VAL A 67 4.89 -3.82 1.04
CA VAL A 67 5.45 -2.57 1.56
C VAL A 67 5.00 -1.42 0.67
N HIS A 68 4.41 -0.40 1.30
CA HIS A 68 3.91 0.79 0.59
C HIS A 68 4.86 1.94 0.88
N THR A 69 5.57 2.40 -0.15
CA THR A 69 6.47 3.55 -0.01
C THR A 69 5.66 4.81 -0.27
N CYS A 70 5.50 5.62 0.77
CA CYS A 70 4.66 6.81 0.74
C CYS A 70 5.50 8.08 0.82
N ALA A 71 4.93 9.20 0.33
CA ALA A 71 5.62 10.49 0.31
C ALA A 71 5.75 11.12 1.69
N ALA A 72 4.95 10.68 2.67
CA ALA A 72 4.99 11.22 4.02
C ALA A 72 4.71 10.10 5.02
N PRO A 73 5.07 10.28 6.30
CA PRO A 73 4.86 9.24 7.30
C PRO A 73 3.40 9.13 7.71
N LEU A 74 3.02 7.92 8.13
CA LEU A 74 1.73 7.66 8.75
C LEU A 74 1.99 7.05 10.12
N GLU A 75 1.20 7.46 11.12
CA GLU A 75 1.41 7.01 12.48
C GLU A 75 1.04 5.53 12.64
N ALA A 76 1.94 4.74 13.23
CA ALA A 76 1.67 3.34 13.53
C ALA A 76 0.50 3.24 14.50
N GLY A 77 -0.43 2.32 14.21
CA GLY A 77 -1.64 2.15 14.99
C GLY A 77 -2.81 2.99 14.49
N SER A 78 -2.58 3.91 13.58
CA SER A 78 -3.67 4.73 13.03
C SER A 78 -4.47 3.96 11.98
N GLN A 79 -5.74 4.33 11.84
CA GLN A 79 -6.59 3.78 10.79
C GLN A 79 -6.58 4.73 9.61
N VAL A 80 -6.38 4.17 8.42
CA VAL A 80 -6.29 4.95 7.19
C VAL A 80 -7.16 4.31 6.11
N GLU A 81 -7.52 5.09 5.12
CA GLU A 81 -8.21 4.57 3.95
C GLU A 81 -7.25 4.55 2.78
N GLY A 82 -7.14 3.38 2.13
CA GLY A 82 -6.36 3.25 0.92
C GLY A 82 -7.24 3.49 -0.29
N GLN A 83 -6.73 4.25 -1.26
CA GLN A 83 -7.41 4.49 -2.53
C GLN A 83 -6.45 4.15 -3.65
N ILE A 84 -6.88 3.27 -4.55
CA ILE A 84 -6.08 2.84 -5.68
C ILE A 84 -6.41 3.70 -6.88
N ASP A 85 -5.35 4.12 -7.58
CA ASP A 85 -5.48 4.99 -8.74
C ASP A 85 -5.91 4.18 -9.97
N TRP A 86 -7.22 4.17 -10.25
CA TRP A 86 -7.78 3.62 -11.48
C TRP A 86 -7.81 4.71 -12.54
N PRO A 87 -7.61 4.40 -13.78
CA PRO A 87 -7.53 3.10 -14.45
C PRO A 87 -6.10 2.60 -14.71
N ARG A 88 -5.19 2.89 -13.83
CA ARG A 88 -3.78 2.53 -14.01
C ARG A 88 -3.57 1.01 -14.17
N ARG A 89 -4.43 0.20 -13.60
CA ARG A 89 -4.37 -1.25 -13.72
C ARG A 89 -4.56 -1.73 -15.15
#